data_68eb0e3867f40384d32ab827b785c720
#
_entry.id   68eb0e3867f40384d32ab827b785c720
#
_cell.length_a   1.000
_cell.length_b   1.000
_cell.length_c   1.000
_cell.angle_alpha   90.00
_cell.angle_beta   90.00
_cell.angle_gamma   90.00
#
_symmetry.space_group_name_H-M   'P 1'
#
loop_
_entity.id
_entity.type
_entity.pdbx_description
1 polymer ?
#
loop_
_entity_poly.entity_id
_entity_poly.type
_entity_poly.pdbx_seq_one_letter_code
_entity_poly.pdbx_strand_id
1 'polypeptide(L)'
;MAKGLDCGTSYYITATEDSIKKQRNVFLTVDGDANQVKRMLKRQRIPFVEKAGKVHIVGQHAFNYAQIFSTTELKRPMSQGLLNPKEKDALPVLNAIIGELLGKAKGKETCVYCIPAKPIDQTREVSYHEDVLKQIIETYGYDVKV
;
A
#
# COMPACT_ATOMS: atom_id res chain seq x y z
N MET A 1 -21.79 -6.90 -2.70
CA MET A 1 -20.87 -7.53 -1.69
C MET A 1 -20.08 -6.42 -1.01
N ALA A 2 -19.81 -6.56 0.26
CA ALA A 2 -19.04 -5.57 1.02
C ALA A 2 -17.65 -6.12 1.34
N LYS A 3 -16.64 -5.25 1.34
CA LYS A 3 -15.28 -5.56 1.79
C LYS A 3 -14.89 -4.63 2.92
N GLY A 4 -14.18 -5.17 3.90
CA GLY A 4 -13.52 -4.36 4.94
C GLY A 4 -12.05 -4.14 4.58
N LEU A 5 -11.51 -2.94 4.86
CA LEU A 5 -10.10 -2.62 4.70
C LEU A 5 -9.57 -1.97 5.99
N ASP A 6 -8.67 -2.66 6.66
CA ASP A 6 -7.90 -2.13 7.77
C ASP A 6 -6.57 -1.57 7.24
N CYS A 7 -6.36 -0.28 7.45
CA CYS A 7 -5.21 0.46 6.94
C CYS A 7 -4.19 0.69 8.05
N GLY A 8 -3.42 -0.34 8.36
CA GLY A 8 -2.42 -0.30 9.44
C GLY A 8 -1.03 0.16 8.97
N THR A 9 -0.21 0.63 9.93
CA THR A 9 1.19 1.01 9.66
C THR A 9 2.04 -0.19 9.25
N SER A 10 1.81 -1.36 9.82
CA SER A 10 2.60 -2.58 9.55
C SER A 10 1.98 -3.48 8.50
N TYR A 11 0.67 -3.55 8.47
CA TYR A 11 -0.10 -4.39 7.55
C TYR A 11 -1.35 -3.68 7.08
N TYR A 12 -1.74 -3.95 5.84
CA TYR A 12 -3.09 -3.76 5.35
C TYR A 12 -3.79 -5.11 5.31
N ILE A 13 -5.03 -5.13 5.76
CA ILE A 13 -5.84 -6.34 5.84
C ILE A 13 -7.18 -6.08 5.18
N THR A 14 -7.59 -6.96 4.27
CA THR A 14 -8.94 -6.96 3.73
C THR A 14 -9.72 -8.18 4.21
N ALA A 15 -10.98 -7.98 4.49
CA ALA A 15 -11.91 -9.03 4.87
C ALA A 15 -13.17 -9.00 3.99
N THR A 16 -13.63 -10.18 3.64
CA THR A 16 -14.95 -10.46 3.05
C THR A 16 -15.65 -11.50 3.91
N GLU A 17 -16.87 -11.91 3.55
CA GLU A 17 -17.58 -13.00 4.25
C GLU A 17 -16.77 -14.30 4.28
N ASP A 18 -16.02 -14.58 3.19
CA ASP A 18 -15.37 -15.87 2.99
C ASP A 18 -13.85 -15.86 3.12
N SER A 19 -13.22 -14.70 3.22
CA SER A 19 -11.76 -14.61 3.16
C SER A 19 -11.16 -13.41 3.86
N ILE A 20 -9.96 -13.60 4.36
CA ILE A 20 -9.09 -12.53 4.89
C ILE A 20 -7.79 -12.57 4.11
N LYS A 21 -7.36 -11.42 3.62
CA LYS A 21 -6.05 -11.24 2.98
C LYS A 21 -5.28 -10.15 3.70
N LYS A 22 -3.98 -10.32 3.84
CA LYS A 22 -3.10 -9.30 4.41
C LYS A 22 -1.88 -9.09 3.55
N GLN A 23 -1.38 -7.86 3.54
CA GLN A 23 -0.13 -7.48 2.89
C GLN A 23 0.68 -6.59 3.82
N ARG A 24 1.99 -6.77 3.85
CA ARG A 24 2.88 -5.87 4.59
C ARG A 24 2.88 -4.48 3.99
N ASN A 25 2.81 -3.47 4.84
CA ASN A 25 2.87 -2.08 4.42
C ASN A 25 4.31 -1.57 4.44
N VAL A 26 5.12 -2.13 3.55
CA VAL A 26 6.55 -1.79 3.38
C VAL A 26 6.91 -1.81 1.90
N PHE A 27 7.97 -1.11 1.56
CA PHE A 27 8.57 -1.18 0.23
C PHE A 27 10.08 -0.95 0.32
N LEU A 28 10.77 -1.26 -0.75
CA LEU A 28 12.17 -0.89 -0.94
C LEU A 28 12.40 -0.42 -2.38
N THR A 29 13.36 0.47 -2.53
CA THR A 29 13.80 0.93 -3.85
C THR A 29 14.99 0.09 -4.29
N VAL A 30 14.92 -0.47 -5.50
CA VAL A 30 16.00 -1.28 -6.06
C VAL A 30 16.94 -0.37 -6.84
N ASP A 31 18.22 -0.41 -6.49
CA ASP A 31 19.27 0.29 -7.22
C ASP A 31 19.63 -0.46 -8.51
N GLY A 32 20.04 0.30 -9.53
CA GLY A 32 20.48 -0.24 -10.80
C GLY A 32 19.69 0.28 -11.99
N ASP A 33 19.95 -0.30 -13.16
CA ASP A 33 19.21 0.03 -14.39
C ASP A 33 17.76 -0.45 -14.28
N ALA A 34 16.82 0.50 -14.39
CA ALA A 34 15.40 0.23 -14.20
C ALA A 34 14.87 -0.85 -15.17
N ASN A 35 15.35 -0.89 -16.42
CA ASN A 35 14.90 -1.88 -17.40
C ASN A 35 15.40 -3.29 -17.08
N GLN A 36 16.62 -3.42 -16.59
CA GLN A 36 17.17 -4.70 -16.16
C GLN A 36 16.47 -5.21 -14.91
N VAL A 37 16.27 -4.33 -13.92
CA VAL A 37 15.55 -4.65 -12.68
C VAL A 37 14.12 -5.10 -12.99
N LYS A 38 13.39 -4.37 -13.82
CA LYS A 38 12.02 -4.74 -14.23
C LYS A 38 11.97 -6.11 -14.92
N ARG A 39 12.92 -6.42 -15.80
CA ARG A 39 12.99 -7.72 -16.45
C ARG A 39 13.22 -8.85 -15.47
N MET A 40 14.11 -8.65 -14.50
CA MET A 40 14.38 -9.63 -13.45
C MET A 40 13.12 -9.87 -12.60
N LEU A 41 12.47 -8.82 -12.13
CA LEU A 41 11.28 -8.92 -11.29
C LEU A 41 10.11 -9.59 -12.04
N LYS A 42 9.91 -9.26 -13.32
CA LYS A 42 8.90 -9.92 -14.16
C LYS A 42 9.15 -11.44 -14.31
N ARG A 43 10.41 -11.85 -14.52
CA ARG A 43 10.77 -13.27 -14.58
C ARG A 43 10.44 -14.01 -13.29
N GLN A 44 10.68 -13.38 -12.18
CA GLN A 44 10.41 -13.94 -10.84
C GLN A 44 8.96 -13.76 -10.38
N ARG A 45 8.12 -13.14 -11.20
CA ARG A 45 6.73 -12.80 -10.88
C ARG A 45 6.58 -11.97 -9.58
N ILE A 46 7.54 -11.09 -9.34
CA ILE A 46 7.53 -10.16 -8.20
C ILE A 46 6.84 -8.87 -8.63
N PRO A 47 5.74 -8.46 -7.98
CA PRO A 47 5.08 -7.19 -8.27
C PRO A 47 5.97 -6.01 -7.88
N PHE A 48 5.95 -4.97 -8.69
CA PHE A 48 6.72 -3.75 -8.48
C PHE A 48 5.97 -2.52 -8.97
N VAL A 49 6.41 -1.37 -8.48
CA VAL A 49 5.94 -0.06 -8.91
C VAL A 49 7.11 0.71 -9.49
N GLU A 50 6.92 1.34 -10.65
CA GLU A 50 7.88 2.27 -11.23
C GLU A 50 7.37 3.70 -11.12
N LYS A 51 8.21 4.58 -10.56
CA LYS A 51 7.93 6.02 -10.49
C LYS A 51 9.23 6.80 -10.67
N ALA A 52 9.21 7.79 -11.56
CA ALA A 52 10.34 8.69 -11.80
C ALA A 52 11.67 7.95 -12.08
N GLY A 53 11.63 6.86 -12.86
CA GLY A 53 12.78 6.03 -13.20
C GLY A 53 13.28 5.12 -12.08
N LYS A 54 12.59 5.08 -10.94
CA LYS A 54 12.91 4.20 -9.82
C LYS A 54 11.92 3.04 -9.75
N VAL A 55 12.43 1.86 -9.41
CA VAL A 55 11.65 0.63 -9.24
C VAL A 55 11.54 0.30 -7.76
N HIS A 56 10.31 0.13 -7.28
CA HIS A 56 10.01 -0.21 -5.90
C HIS A 56 9.39 -1.61 -5.82
N ILE A 57 9.96 -2.47 -4.99
CA ILE A 57 9.33 -3.73 -4.59
C ILE A 57 8.44 -3.43 -3.39
N VAL A 58 7.23 -3.99 -3.37
CA VAL A 58 6.23 -3.70 -2.34
C VAL A 58 5.83 -4.94 -1.54
N GLY A 59 5.39 -4.73 -0.31
CA GLY A 59 4.79 -5.75 0.53
C GLY A 59 5.74 -6.83 1.01
N GLN A 60 5.25 -8.07 1.09
CA GLN A 60 6.01 -9.21 1.59
C GLN A 60 7.28 -9.49 0.78
N HIS A 61 7.24 -9.30 -0.52
CA HIS A 61 8.42 -9.46 -1.38
C HIS A 61 9.52 -8.46 -1.04
N ALA A 62 9.17 -7.21 -0.71
CA ALA A 62 10.13 -6.23 -0.24
C ALA A 62 10.79 -6.66 1.07
N PHE A 63 9.99 -7.16 2.01
CA PHE A 63 10.49 -7.67 3.28
C PHE A 63 11.45 -8.84 3.09
N ASN A 64 11.08 -9.80 2.25
CA ASN A 64 11.93 -10.97 1.95
C ASN A 64 13.23 -10.56 1.27
N TYR A 65 13.16 -9.63 0.31
CA TYR A 65 14.34 -9.11 -0.39
C TYR A 65 15.33 -8.43 0.57
N ALA A 66 14.83 -7.60 1.49
CA ALA A 66 15.64 -6.93 2.49
C ALA A 66 16.32 -7.90 3.48
N GLN A 67 15.71 -9.05 3.75
CA GLN A 67 16.32 -10.11 4.58
C GLN A 67 17.55 -10.73 3.90
N ILE A 68 17.54 -10.81 2.57
CA ILE A 68 18.64 -11.39 1.79
C ILE A 68 19.76 -10.36 1.57
N PHE A 69 19.39 -9.11 1.31
CA PHE A 69 20.31 -8.02 1.02
C PHE A 69 20.35 -7.02 2.18
N SER A 70 21.21 -7.27 3.14
CA SER A 70 21.30 -6.51 4.40
C SER A 70 21.61 -5.01 4.23
N THR A 71 22.05 -4.58 3.06
CA THR A 71 22.32 -3.16 2.74
C THR A 71 21.09 -2.39 2.26
N THR A 72 19.98 -3.06 2.06
CA THR A 72 18.76 -2.45 1.52
C THR A 72 17.84 -2.02 2.64
N GLU A 73 17.49 -0.75 2.67
CA GLU A 73 16.59 -0.17 3.67
C GLU A 73 15.12 -0.38 3.30
N LEU A 74 14.37 -1.00 4.21
CA LEU A 74 12.91 -1.05 4.13
C LEU A 74 12.31 0.29 4.52
N LYS A 75 11.43 0.77 3.67
CA LYS A 75 10.67 2.00 3.87
C LYS A 75 9.22 1.71 4.17
N ARG A 76 8.56 2.63 4.88
CA ARG A 76 7.15 2.53 5.23
C ARG A 76 6.37 3.71 4.65
N PRO A 77 5.32 3.45 3.85
CA PRO A 77 4.43 4.51 3.36
C PRO A 77 3.66 5.21 4.47
N MET A 78 3.49 4.53 5.59
CA MET A 78 2.77 5.05 6.75
C MET A 78 3.63 5.08 8.00
N SER A 79 3.36 6.05 8.86
CA SER A 79 3.99 6.20 10.17
C SER A 79 2.92 6.54 11.21
N GLN A 80 2.87 5.80 12.30
CA GLN A 80 1.92 5.99 13.39
C GLN A 80 0.44 6.05 12.91
N GLY A 81 0.08 5.15 12.01
CA GLY A 81 -1.28 5.04 11.48
C GLY A 81 -1.65 6.03 10.38
N LEU A 82 -0.78 6.97 10.02
CA LEU A 82 -1.03 7.99 9.01
C LEU A 82 0.01 7.93 7.87
N LEU A 83 -0.29 8.58 6.76
CA LEU A 83 0.67 8.76 5.67
C LEU A 83 1.96 9.37 6.18
N ASN A 84 3.09 8.81 5.76
CA ASN A 84 4.41 9.29 6.15
C ASN A 84 4.80 10.51 5.29
N PRO A 85 4.81 11.74 5.84
CA PRO A 85 5.11 12.93 5.07
C PRO A 85 6.56 13.00 4.57
N LYS A 86 7.45 12.19 5.17
CA LYS A 86 8.86 12.11 4.77
C LYS A 86 9.09 11.16 3.59
N GLU A 87 8.10 10.34 3.24
CA GLU A 87 8.22 9.36 2.18
C GLU A 87 7.52 9.83 0.89
N LYS A 88 8.33 10.25 -0.07
CA LYS A 88 7.85 10.82 -1.35
C LYS A 88 7.14 9.79 -2.24
N ASP A 89 7.50 8.51 -2.09
CA ASP A 89 6.97 7.43 -2.92
C ASP A 89 5.82 6.68 -2.24
N ALA A 90 5.28 7.21 -1.15
CA ALA A 90 4.23 6.57 -0.37
C ALA A 90 2.95 6.30 -1.20
N LEU A 91 2.48 7.27 -1.96
CA LEU A 91 1.20 7.16 -2.69
C LEU A 91 1.17 6.06 -3.75
N PRO A 92 2.17 5.95 -4.65
CA PRO A 92 2.20 4.84 -5.62
C PRO A 92 2.29 3.47 -4.95
N VAL A 93 3.03 3.37 -3.86
CA VAL A 93 3.18 2.13 -3.09
C VAL A 93 1.87 1.75 -2.43
N LEU A 94 1.19 2.68 -1.78
CA LEU A 94 -0.13 2.44 -1.18
C LEU A 94 -1.16 2.03 -2.21
N ASN A 95 -1.19 2.71 -3.34
CA ASN A 95 -2.07 2.35 -4.44
C ASN A 95 -1.84 0.91 -4.92
N ALA A 96 -0.58 0.48 -5.03
CA ALA A 96 -0.24 -0.88 -5.43
C ALA A 96 -0.67 -1.92 -4.38
N ILE A 97 -0.41 -1.66 -3.09
CA ILE A 97 -0.79 -2.57 -1.99
C ILE A 97 -2.31 -2.70 -1.88
N ILE A 98 -3.03 -1.58 -1.91
CA ILE A 98 -4.50 -1.58 -1.85
C ILE A 98 -5.09 -2.29 -3.07
N GLY A 99 -4.55 -2.02 -4.25
CA GLY A 99 -4.98 -2.67 -5.48
C GLY A 99 -4.78 -4.18 -5.50
N GLU A 100 -3.67 -4.67 -4.96
CA GLU A 100 -3.40 -6.10 -4.80
C GLU A 100 -4.42 -6.76 -3.85
N LEU A 101 -4.76 -6.10 -2.76
CA LEU A 101 -5.67 -6.63 -1.75
C LEU A 101 -7.14 -6.57 -2.19
N LEU A 102 -7.59 -5.44 -2.71
CA LEU A 102 -8.98 -5.24 -3.08
C LEU A 102 -9.32 -5.81 -4.45
N GLY A 103 -8.42 -5.65 -5.41
CA GLY A 103 -8.74 -5.84 -6.82
C GLY A 103 -9.76 -4.81 -7.31
N LYS A 104 -10.16 -4.90 -8.57
CA LYS A 104 -11.25 -4.07 -9.13
C LYS A 104 -12.61 -4.56 -8.64
N ALA A 105 -13.51 -3.64 -8.34
CA ALA A 105 -14.88 -3.95 -8.00
C ALA A 105 -15.61 -4.64 -9.18
N LYS A 106 -16.42 -5.63 -8.86
CA LYS A 106 -17.25 -6.36 -9.83
C LYS A 106 -18.71 -5.87 -9.71
N GLY A 107 -19.00 -4.71 -10.28
CA GLY A 107 -20.31 -4.07 -10.15
C GLY A 107 -20.39 -3.12 -8.96
N LYS A 108 -21.57 -2.99 -8.35
CA LYS A 108 -21.77 -2.15 -7.16
C LYS A 108 -21.28 -2.87 -5.90
N GLU A 109 -20.07 -2.62 -5.50
CA GLU A 109 -19.48 -3.14 -4.27
C GLU A 109 -19.10 -1.99 -3.35
N THR A 110 -19.30 -2.17 -2.04
CA THR A 110 -18.92 -1.20 -1.01
C THR A 110 -17.63 -1.64 -0.34
N CYS A 111 -16.71 -0.72 -0.15
CA CYS A 111 -15.55 -0.90 0.73
C CYS A 111 -15.70 -0.03 1.97
N VAL A 112 -15.68 -0.68 3.14
CA VAL A 112 -15.64 0.01 4.44
C VAL A 112 -14.19 0.00 4.90
N TYR A 113 -13.64 1.17 5.21
CA TYR A 113 -12.27 1.26 5.71
C TYR A 113 -12.21 2.01 7.03
N CYS A 114 -11.17 1.76 7.81
CA CYS A 114 -10.95 2.44 9.07
C CYS A 114 -9.85 3.50 8.95
N ILE A 115 -9.99 4.55 9.72
CA ILE A 115 -8.98 5.58 9.91
C ILE A 115 -8.65 5.69 11.40
N PRO A 116 -7.44 6.10 11.77
CA PRO A 116 -7.10 6.33 13.17
C PRO A 116 -7.91 7.50 13.74
N ALA A 117 -8.16 7.46 15.05
CA ALA A 117 -8.73 8.60 15.75
C ALA A 117 -7.82 9.83 15.64
N LYS A 118 -8.41 11.03 15.68
CA LYS A 118 -7.64 12.28 15.69
C LYS A 118 -6.71 12.31 16.91
N PRO A 119 -5.41 12.62 16.72
CA PRO A 119 -4.50 12.80 17.84
C PRO A 119 -4.97 13.91 18.77
N ILE A 120 -4.84 13.71 20.06
CA ILE A 120 -5.26 14.69 21.09
C ILE A 120 -4.46 16.01 20.95
N ASP A 121 -3.21 15.91 20.55
CA ASP A 121 -2.29 17.04 20.37
C ASP A 121 -2.46 17.79 19.03
N GLN A 122 -3.38 17.35 18.18
CA GLN A 122 -3.65 17.90 16.83
C GLN A 122 -2.41 18.04 15.92
N THR A 123 -1.36 17.30 16.20
CA THR A 123 -0.07 17.39 15.46
C THR A 123 -0.11 16.83 14.06
N ARG A 124 -1.20 16.16 13.66
CA ARG A 124 -1.31 15.49 12.37
C ARG A 124 -2.70 15.64 11.77
N GLU A 125 -2.74 15.84 10.47
CA GLU A 125 -3.99 15.91 9.71
C GLU A 125 -4.47 14.52 9.31
N VAL A 126 -5.54 14.08 9.98
CA VAL A 126 -6.22 12.82 9.66
C VAL A 126 -7.07 12.96 8.39
N SER A 127 -7.63 14.13 8.13
CA SER A 127 -8.48 14.42 6.97
C SER A 127 -7.77 14.15 5.63
N TYR A 128 -6.52 14.60 5.49
CA TYR A 128 -5.73 14.34 4.29
C TYR A 128 -5.51 12.83 4.06
N HIS A 129 -5.21 12.10 5.12
CA HIS A 129 -5.05 10.65 5.07
C HIS A 129 -6.35 9.95 4.66
N GLU A 130 -7.47 10.37 5.24
CA GLU A 130 -8.81 9.87 4.89
C GLU A 130 -9.13 10.09 3.41
N ASP A 131 -8.94 11.31 2.92
CA ASP A 131 -9.21 11.67 1.53
C ASP A 131 -8.35 10.88 0.54
N VAL A 132 -7.07 10.70 0.84
CA VAL A 132 -6.16 9.91 0.00
C VAL A 132 -6.59 8.45 -0.08
N LEU A 133 -6.90 7.82 1.04
CA LEU A 133 -7.36 6.43 1.05
C LEU A 133 -8.68 6.28 0.31
N LYS A 134 -9.62 7.19 0.53
CA LYS A 134 -10.89 7.24 -0.18
C LYS A 134 -10.69 7.28 -1.69
N GLN A 135 -9.88 8.22 -2.18
CA GLN A 135 -9.59 8.36 -3.61
C GLN A 135 -8.95 7.09 -4.20
N ILE A 136 -8.00 6.49 -3.50
CA ILE A 136 -7.39 5.24 -3.95
C ILE A 136 -8.44 4.14 -4.07
N ILE A 137 -9.29 3.94 -3.07
CA ILE A 137 -10.30 2.89 -3.06
C ILE A 137 -11.35 3.12 -4.17
N GLU A 138 -11.79 4.37 -4.37
CA GLU A 138 -12.70 4.76 -5.45
C GLU A 138 -12.11 4.48 -6.84
N THR A 139 -10.80 4.62 -7.02
CA THR A 139 -10.12 4.30 -8.28
C THR A 139 -10.27 2.83 -8.69
N TYR A 140 -10.48 1.94 -7.72
CA TYR A 140 -10.76 0.53 -7.97
C TYR A 140 -12.25 0.22 -8.16
N GLY A 141 -13.12 1.25 -8.17
CA GLY A 141 -14.54 1.14 -8.50
C GLY A 141 -15.46 0.83 -7.32
N TYR A 142 -15.00 1.00 -6.10
CA TYR A 142 -15.81 0.77 -4.89
C TYR A 142 -16.56 2.03 -4.46
N ASP A 143 -17.79 1.84 -3.97
CA ASP A 143 -18.45 2.81 -3.11
C ASP A 143 -17.78 2.78 -1.73
N VAL A 144 -17.38 3.94 -1.21
CA VAL A 144 -16.53 4.01 -0.02
C VAL A 144 -17.30 4.48 1.19
N LYS A 145 -17.09 3.81 2.33
CA LYS A 145 -17.59 4.20 3.65
C LYS A 145 -16.46 4.13 4.68
N VAL A 146 -16.49 5.07 5.62
CA VAL A 146 -15.58 5.11 6.78
C VAL A 146 -16.28 4.53 8.00
#